data_deafca48dc93f6f58e60b5182e2930db
#
_entry.id   deafca48dc93f6f58e60b5182e2930db
#
_cell.length_a   1.000
_cell.length_b   1.000
_cell.length_c   1.000
_cell.angle_alpha   90.00
_cell.angle_beta   90.00
_cell.angle_gamma   90.00
#
_symmetry.space_group_name_H-M   'P 1'
#
loop_
_entity.id
_entity.type
_entity.pdbx_description
1 polymer ?
#
loop_
_entity_poly.entity_id
_entity_poly.type
_entity_poly.pdbx_seq_one_letter_code
_entity_poly.pdbx_strand_id
1 'polypeptide(L)'
;MSYFPFFIWKYGLFFVSLWYKESQDMSQKKIVWIDMDGVLVDFNEHVKETISKNTFLKEAYKGRYDHIPGIFRNPPPIEGAVEAVKKLHESGKYELYIATAAPWGNPMSAMDKRFWIEEHFGRLFHKKMAITHLKGMLIGDYLIDDRTANGAGEFKGELLRFGWSYETETFNEYPTWDSILQKLL
;
A
#
# COMPACT_ATOMS: atom_id res chain seq x y z
N MET A 1 60.61 21.91 13.53
CA MET A 1 59.58 21.90 14.60
C MET A 1 58.22 21.94 13.93
N SER A 2 57.53 20.83 14.02
CA SER A 2 56.33 20.50 13.30
C SER A 2 55.06 21.07 13.97
N TYR A 3 54.33 21.91 13.28
CA TYR A 3 52.96 22.30 13.65
C TYR A 3 51.97 21.61 12.72
N PHE A 4 51.59 20.37 13.04
CA PHE A 4 50.40 19.72 12.54
C PHE A 4 49.94 18.71 13.59
N PRO A 5 48.93 19.00 14.37
CA PRO A 5 47.73 18.18 14.41
C PRO A 5 46.44 18.83 14.94
N PHE A 6 46.34 20.14 15.21
CA PHE A 6 45.14 20.70 15.88
C PHE A 6 43.95 20.95 14.98
N PHE A 7 44.13 21.02 13.66
CA PHE A 7 43.06 21.39 12.72
C PHE A 7 42.19 20.20 12.34
N ILE A 8 42.72 18.98 12.30
CA ILE A 8 41.97 17.78 11.89
C ILE A 8 40.97 17.33 12.98
N TRP A 9 41.23 17.56 14.24
CA TRP A 9 40.36 17.17 15.35
C TRP A 9 39.08 17.99 15.43
N LYS A 10 39.13 19.27 15.12
CA LYS A 10 37.98 20.16 15.22
C LYS A 10 36.94 19.91 14.10
N TYR A 11 37.41 19.58 12.89
CA TYR A 11 36.54 19.23 11.77
C TYR A 11 36.08 17.78 11.85
N GLY A 12 36.90 16.86 12.33
CA GLY A 12 36.50 15.47 12.55
C GLY A 12 35.32 15.32 13.53
N LEU A 13 35.39 16.05 14.68
CA LEU A 13 34.28 16.07 15.65
C LEU A 13 33.03 16.75 15.11
N PHE A 14 33.15 17.76 14.25
CA PHE A 14 32.02 18.41 13.59
C PHE A 14 31.36 17.49 12.57
N PHE A 15 32.12 16.78 11.76
CA PHE A 15 31.58 15.77 10.81
C PHE A 15 30.97 14.56 11.53
N VAL A 16 31.61 14.10 12.62
CA VAL A 16 31.02 13.01 13.44
C VAL A 16 29.76 13.48 14.14
N SER A 17 29.69 14.72 14.62
CA SER A 17 28.45 15.25 15.23
C SER A 17 27.34 15.49 14.22
N LEU A 18 27.67 15.94 13.01
CA LEU A 18 26.71 16.04 11.90
C LEU A 18 26.23 14.67 11.47
N TRP A 19 27.12 13.70 11.28
CA TRP A 19 26.77 12.33 10.93
C TRP A 19 25.95 11.65 12.04
N TYR A 20 26.33 11.87 13.32
CA TYR A 20 25.57 11.36 14.47
C TYR A 20 24.20 12.05 14.59
N LYS A 21 24.10 13.35 14.27
CA LYS A 21 22.84 14.08 14.23
C LYS A 21 21.98 13.65 13.06
N GLU A 22 22.55 13.45 11.87
CA GLU A 22 21.84 12.85 10.72
C GLU A 22 21.44 11.41 10.98
N SER A 23 22.26 10.60 11.67
CA SER A 23 21.90 9.23 12.05
C SER A 23 20.87 9.15 13.18
N GLN A 24 20.76 10.18 14.04
CA GLN A 24 19.70 10.29 15.05
C GLN A 24 18.41 10.89 14.48
N ASP A 25 18.49 11.70 13.42
CA ASP A 25 17.35 12.27 12.71
C ASP A 25 16.80 11.32 11.64
N MET A 26 17.41 10.17 11.43
CA MET A 26 16.74 9.00 10.86
C MET A 26 15.82 8.39 11.92
N SER A 27 14.81 9.15 12.34
CA SER A 27 13.58 8.62 12.93
C SER A 27 13.19 7.44 12.05
N GLN A 28 13.21 6.24 12.58
CA GLN A 28 12.90 5.03 11.82
C GLN A 28 11.49 5.23 11.27
N LYS A 29 11.39 5.41 9.93
CA LYS A 29 10.11 5.63 9.28
C LYS A 29 9.16 4.51 9.67
N LYS A 30 7.94 4.86 10.00
CA LYS A 30 6.91 3.87 10.26
C LYS A 30 6.54 3.16 8.96
N ILE A 31 6.34 1.86 9.03
CA ILE A 31 5.98 1.01 7.90
C ILE A 31 4.47 0.99 7.73
N VAL A 32 4.01 1.34 6.54
CA VAL A 32 2.60 1.26 6.15
C VAL A 32 2.44 0.27 5.00
N TRP A 33 1.66 -0.76 5.22
CA TRP A 33 1.17 -1.67 4.20
C TRP A 33 -0.17 -1.19 3.66
N ILE A 34 -0.37 -1.26 2.36
CA ILE A 34 -1.57 -0.77 1.67
C ILE A 34 -2.11 -1.91 0.80
N ASP A 35 -3.36 -2.32 1.02
CA ASP A 35 -4.04 -3.25 0.12
C ASP A 35 -4.39 -2.57 -1.22
N MET A 36 -4.76 -3.37 -2.20
CA MET A 36 -5.18 -2.86 -3.51
C MET A 36 -6.70 -2.85 -3.68
N ASP A 37 -7.32 -4.03 -3.68
CA ASP A 37 -8.73 -4.18 -4.02
C ASP A 37 -9.63 -3.61 -2.92
N GLY A 38 -10.48 -2.64 -3.26
CA GLY A 38 -11.30 -1.93 -2.27
C GLY A 38 -10.56 -0.85 -1.46
N VAL A 39 -9.25 -0.65 -1.70
CA VAL A 39 -8.43 0.39 -1.05
C VAL A 39 -7.81 1.35 -2.06
N LEU A 40 -7.03 0.84 -3.00
CA LEU A 40 -6.45 1.65 -4.09
C LEU A 40 -7.30 1.62 -5.34
N VAL A 41 -7.94 0.47 -5.63
CA VAL A 41 -8.73 0.25 -6.83
C VAL A 41 -10.19 -0.07 -6.47
N ASP A 42 -11.12 0.51 -7.22
CA ASP A 42 -12.55 0.17 -7.14
C ASP A 42 -12.84 -1.11 -7.94
N PHE A 43 -12.39 -2.24 -7.37
CA PHE A 43 -12.53 -3.54 -8.01
C PHE A 43 -13.99 -3.94 -8.21
N ASN A 44 -14.86 -3.64 -7.25
CA ASN A 44 -16.25 -4.05 -7.32
C ASN A 44 -17.01 -3.30 -8.43
N GLU A 45 -16.78 -2.00 -8.59
CA GLU A 45 -17.41 -1.23 -9.67
C GLU A 45 -16.87 -1.69 -11.03
N HIS A 46 -15.55 -1.93 -11.11
CA HIS A 46 -14.94 -2.47 -12.33
C HIS A 46 -15.53 -3.83 -12.74
N VAL A 47 -15.75 -4.73 -11.79
CA VAL A 47 -16.43 -6.01 -12.04
C VAL A 47 -17.84 -5.79 -12.55
N LYS A 48 -18.66 -4.97 -11.87
CA LYS A 48 -20.04 -4.65 -12.27
C LYS A 48 -20.08 -4.11 -13.70
N GLU A 49 -19.21 -3.18 -14.02
CA GLU A 49 -19.12 -2.58 -15.34
C GLU A 49 -18.74 -3.61 -16.40
N THR A 50 -17.74 -4.45 -16.13
CA THR A 50 -17.27 -5.50 -17.04
C THR A 50 -18.35 -6.53 -17.35
N ILE A 51 -19.04 -7.04 -16.33
CA ILE A 51 -20.09 -8.06 -16.53
C ILE A 51 -21.40 -7.47 -17.09
N SER A 52 -21.66 -6.17 -16.88
CA SER A 52 -22.81 -5.51 -17.50
C SER A 52 -22.67 -5.41 -19.02
N LYS A 53 -21.43 -5.24 -19.50
CA LYS A 53 -21.09 -5.15 -20.92
C LYS A 53 -20.91 -6.53 -21.60
N ASN A 54 -20.79 -7.62 -20.81
CA ASN A 54 -20.49 -8.95 -21.33
C ASN A 54 -21.24 -10.04 -20.55
N THR A 55 -22.40 -10.42 -21.08
CA THR A 55 -23.26 -11.46 -20.49
C THR A 55 -22.60 -12.84 -20.45
N PHE A 56 -21.71 -13.16 -21.39
CA PHE A 56 -20.96 -14.40 -21.36
C PHE A 56 -20.03 -14.45 -20.13
N LEU A 57 -19.25 -13.39 -19.86
CA LEU A 57 -18.40 -13.34 -18.66
C LEU A 57 -19.23 -13.40 -17.38
N LYS A 58 -20.38 -12.72 -17.36
CA LYS A 58 -21.31 -12.74 -16.23
C LYS A 58 -21.74 -14.16 -15.85
N GLU A 59 -22.14 -14.97 -16.84
CA GLU A 59 -22.59 -16.34 -16.58
C GLU A 59 -21.44 -17.32 -16.37
N ALA A 60 -20.36 -17.22 -17.17
CA ALA A 60 -19.22 -18.14 -17.09
C ALA A 60 -18.44 -18.01 -15.76
N TYR A 61 -18.40 -16.81 -15.16
CA TYR A 61 -17.67 -16.51 -13.93
C TYR A 61 -18.56 -16.16 -12.75
N LYS A 62 -19.84 -16.51 -12.79
CA LYS A 62 -20.79 -16.23 -11.71
C LYS A 62 -20.28 -16.72 -10.36
N GLY A 63 -20.21 -15.79 -9.37
CA GLY A 63 -19.69 -16.04 -8.02
C GLY A 63 -18.16 -16.13 -7.88
N ARG A 64 -17.42 -15.89 -8.97
CA ARG A 64 -15.95 -15.89 -9.02
C ARG A 64 -15.41 -14.93 -10.07
N TYR A 65 -15.90 -13.69 -10.05
CA TYR A 65 -15.54 -12.68 -11.05
C TYR A 65 -14.06 -12.27 -10.99
N ASP A 66 -13.40 -12.50 -9.86
CA ASP A 66 -11.95 -12.37 -9.67
C ASP A 66 -11.15 -13.38 -10.52
N HIS A 67 -11.79 -14.43 -11.05
CA HIS A 67 -11.15 -15.38 -11.98
C HIS A 67 -11.20 -14.92 -13.46
N ILE A 68 -11.90 -13.84 -13.80
CA ILE A 68 -11.94 -13.32 -15.17
C ILE A 68 -10.53 -12.90 -15.61
N PRO A 69 -9.99 -13.45 -16.72
CA PRO A 69 -8.69 -13.05 -17.22
C PRO A 69 -8.61 -11.54 -17.50
N GLY A 70 -7.56 -10.87 -17.00
CA GLY A 70 -7.35 -9.44 -17.19
C GLY A 70 -8.20 -8.52 -16.34
N ILE A 71 -9.06 -9.02 -15.46
CA ILE A 71 -9.97 -8.19 -14.62
C ILE A 71 -9.18 -7.25 -13.69
N PHE A 72 -7.95 -7.60 -13.33
CA PHE A 72 -7.08 -6.79 -12.47
C PHE A 72 -6.18 -5.83 -13.23
N ARG A 73 -6.25 -5.82 -14.57
CA ARG A 73 -5.28 -5.05 -15.39
C ARG A 73 -5.52 -3.55 -15.33
N ASN A 74 -6.79 -3.12 -15.44
CA ASN A 74 -7.14 -1.71 -15.58
C ASN A 74 -8.38 -1.31 -14.74
N PRO A 75 -8.55 -1.73 -13.48
CA PRO A 75 -9.62 -1.20 -12.66
C PRO A 75 -9.36 0.28 -12.34
N PRO A 76 -10.40 1.12 -12.22
CA PRO A 76 -10.21 2.52 -11.87
C PRO A 76 -9.67 2.67 -10.45
N PRO A 77 -8.82 3.69 -10.18
CA PRO A 77 -8.43 4.00 -8.82
C PRO A 77 -9.64 4.50 -8.01
N ILE A 78 -9.64 4.21 -6.71
CA ILE A 78 -10.57 4.86 -5.77
C ILE A 78 -10.24 6.35 -5.72
N GLU A 79 -11.28 7.18 -5.61
CA GLU A 79 -11.14 8.64 -5.52
C GLU A 79 -10.16 9.04 -4.43
N GLY A 80 -9.20 9.89 -4.77
CA GLY A 80 -8.17 10.41 -3.86
C GLY A 80 -7.04 9.44 -3.51
N ALA A 81 -7.11 8.15 -3.91
CA ALA A 81 -6.14 7.13 -3.52
C ALA A 81 -4.71 7.46 -3.97
N VAL A 82 -4.55 7.80 -5.23
CA VAL A 82 -3.22 8.05 -5.83
C VAL A 82 -2.57 9.29 -5.19
N GLU A 83 -3.33 10.36 -5.02
CA GLU A 83 -2.89 11.61 -4.41
C GLU A 83 -2.56 11.43 -2.93
N ALA A 84 -3.38 10.69 -2.20
CA ALA A 84 -3.16 10.42 -0.77
C ALA A 84 -1.87 9.61 -0.53
N VAL A 85 -1.64 8.57 -1.32
CA VAL A 85 -0.40 7.77 -1.24
C VAL A 85 0.83 8.63 -1.54
N LYS A 86 0.76 9.52 -2.55
CA LYS A 86 1.85 10.46 -2.86
C LYS A 86 2.12 11.40 -1.68
N LYS A 87 1.07 11.98 -1.08
CA LYS A 87 1.19 12.84 0.12
C LYS A 87 1.83 12.11 1.30
N LEU A 88 1.42 10.85 1.57
CA LEU A 88 2.03 10.02 2.60
C LEU A 88 3.52 9.80 2.32
N HIS A 89 3.89 9.50 1.08
CA HIS A 89 5.28 9.34 0.69
C HIS A 89 6.09 10.63 0.86
N GLU A 90 5.57 11.75 0.38
CA GLU A 90 6.20 13.08 0.43
C GLU A 90 6.36 13.61 1.87
N SER A 91 5.51 13.17 2.79
CA SER A 91 5.62 13.53 4.22
C SER A 91 6.95 13.10 4.84
N GLY A 92 7.61 12.11 4.26
CA GLY A 92 8.86 11.54 4.78
C GLY A 92 8.70 10.70 6.06
N LYS A 93 7.50 10.65 6.66
CA LYS A 93 7.21 9.93 7.92
C LYS A 93 7.14 8.41 7.75
N TYR A 94 6.84 7.93 6.54
CA TYR A 94 6.46 6.54 6.28
C TYR A 94 7.31 5.87 5.21
N GLU A 95 7.53 4.58 5.40
CA GLU A 95 7.97 3.66 4.36
C GLU A 95 6.75 2.87 3.88
N LEU A 96 6.36 3.08 2.62
CA LEU A 96 5.13 2.53 2.05
C LEU A 96 5.39 1.24 1.28
N TYR A 97 4.54 0.24 1.49
CA TYR A 97 4.55 -1.06 0.84
C TYR A 97 3.15 -1.44 0.38
N ILE A 98 3.06 -2.27 -0.67
CA ILE A 98 1.82 -2.90 -1.11
C ILE A 98 1.70 -4.30 -0.51
N ALA A 99 0.52 -4.61 0.05
CA ALA A 99 0.17 -5.94 0.55
C ALA A 99 -1.15 -6.40 -0.09
N THR A 100 -1.11 -7.18 -1.15
CA THR A 100 -2.31 -7.61 -1.87
C THR A 100 -2.37 -9.13 -2.02
N ALA A 101 -3.59 -9.69 -2.11
CA ALA A 101 -3.78 -11.10 -2.46
C ALA A 101 -3.97 -11.26 -3.98
N ALA A 102 -3.52 -12.39 -4.51
CA ALA A 102 -3.78 -12.79 -5.88
C ALA A 102 -4.69 -14.02 -5.87
N PRO A 103 -5.91 -13.98 -6.45
CA PRO A 103 -6.80 -15.12 -6.49
C PRO A 103 -6.13 -16.33 -7.12
N TRP A 104 -6.21 -17.48 -6.43
CA TRP A 104 -5.55 -18.72 -6.87
C TRP A 104 -6.01 -19.20 -8.26
N GLY A 105 -7.29 -18.95 -8.58
CA GLY A 105 -7.88 -19.29 -9.89
C GLY A 105 -7.56 -18.29 -11.01
N ASN A 106 -6.81 -17.22 -10.73
CA ASN A 106 -6.38 -16.23 -11.73
C ASN A 106 -4.88 -15.93 -11.56
N PRO A 107 -4.00 -16.80 -12.07
CA PRO A 107 -2.55 -16.64 -11.87
C PRO A 107 -1.97 -15.38 -12.51
N MET A 108 -2.66 -14.79 -13.51
CA MET A 108 -2.24 -13.54 -14.14
C MET A 108 -2.50 -12.32 -13.26
N SER A 109 -3.38 -12.42 -12.27
CA SER A 109 -3.75 -11.31 -11.38
C SER A 109 -2.55 -10.69 -10.67
N ALA A 110 -1.57 -11.48 -10.27
CA ALA A 110 -0.33 -11.00 -9.65
C ALA A 110 0.46 -10.04 -10.57
N MET A 111 0.56 -10.38 -11.85
CA MET A 111 1.24 -9.56 -12.86
C MET A 111 0.42 -8.31 -13.20
N ASP A 112 -0.89 -8.45 -13.37
CA ASP A 112 -1.79 -7.34 -13.66
C ASP A 112 -1.77 -6.29 -12.54
N LYS A 113 -1.83 -6.72 -11.28
CA LYS A 113 -1.73 -5.85 -10.11
C LYS A 113 -0.40 -5.10 -10.05
N ARG A 114 0.70 -5.80 -10.33
CA ARG A 114 2.01 -5.14 -10.41
C ARG A 114 2.05 -4.08 -11.50
N PHE A 115 1.54 -4.36 -12.70
CA PHE A 115 1.48 -3.39 -13.79
C PHE A 115 0.62 -2.17 -13.42
N TRP A 116 -0.52 -2.39 -12.76
CA TRP A 116 -1.36 -1.31 -12.29
C TRP A 116 -0.60 -0.39 -11.31
N ILE A 117 0.13 -0.97 -10.35
CA ILE A 117 0.97 -0.20 -9.40
C ILE A 117 2.06 0.59 -10.14
N GLU A 118 2.75 -0.01 -11.09
CA GLU A 118 3.79 0.68 -11.87
C GLU A 118 3.22 1.81 -12.72
N GLU A 119 2.02 1.66 -13.27
CA GLU A 119 1.32 2.68 -14.06
C GLU A 119 0.93 3.92 -13.25
N HIS A 120 0.39 3.73 -12.03
CA HIS A 120 -0.14 4.83 -11.22
C HIS A 120 0.92 5.48 -10.30
N PHE A 121 1.93 4.73 -9.89
CA PHE A 121 2.93 5.16 -8.92
C PHE A 121 4.38 5.15 -9.44
N GLY A 122 4.60 4.73 -10.67
CA GLY A 122 5.94 4.65 -11.23
C GLY A 122 6.85 3.75 -10.39
N ARG A 123 7.95 4.28 -9.90
CA ARG A 123 8.95 3.53 -9.13
C ARG A 123 8.77 3.59 -7.61
N LEU A 124 7.75 4.25 -7.10
CA LEU A 124 7.53 4.42 -5.65
C LEU A 124 7.53 3.06 -4.94
N PHE A 125 6.84 2.07 -5.49
CA PHE A 125 6.74 0.72 -4.93
C PHE A 125 7.71 -0.30 -5.56
N HIS A 126 8.80 0.16 -6.20
CA HIS A 126 9.78 -0.74 -6.78
C HIS A 126 10.41 -1.64 -5.70
N LYS A 127 10.22 -2.97 -5.81
CA LYS A 127 10.61 -3.98 -4.82
C LYS A 127 9.93 -3.85 -3.45
N LYS A 128 8.78 -3.16 -3.37
CA LYS A 128 8.01 -2.91 -2.15
C LYS A 128 6.59 -3.45 -2.26
N MET A 129 6.42 -4.63 -2.84
CA MET A 129 5.12 -5.27 -3.02
C MET A 129 5.19 -6.71 -2.55
N ALA A 130 4.31 -7.07 -1.61
CA ALA A 130 4.04 -8.43 -1.17
C ALA A 130 2.71 -8.90 -1.78
N ILE A 131 2.74 -10.04 -2.48
CA ILE A 131 1.55 -10.74 -2.93
C ILE A 131 1.35 -11.92 -1.98
N THR A 132 0.34 -11.84 -1.11
CA THR A 132 0.17 -12.80 -0.02
C THR A 132 -1.28 -12.91 0.44
N HIS A 133 -1.67 -14.11 0.87
CA HIS A 133 -2.89 -14.38 1.63
C HIS A 133 -2.63 -14.44 3.15
N LEU A 134 -1.43 -14.06 3.60
CA LEU A 134 -0.99 -14.17 4.99
C LEU A 134 -0.53 -12.80 5.51
N LYS A 135 -1.39 -11.77 5.38
CA LYS A 135 -1.06 -10.39 5.78
C LYS A 135 -0.71 -10.26 7.28
N GLY A 136 -1.21 -11.16 8.12
CA GLY A 136 -0.86 -11.23 9.54
C GLY A 136 0.61 -11.57 9.82
N MET A 137 1.36 -12.09 8.83
CA MET A 137 2.80 -12.34 8.94
C MET A 137 3.67 -11.13 8.55
N LEU A 138 3.07 -10.06 8.01
CA LEU A 138 3.80 -8.85 7.65
C LEU A 138 4.19 -8.08 8.91
N ILE A 139 5.38 -7.50 8.89
CA ILE A 139 5.89 -6.63 9.95
C ILE A 139 5.68 -5.19 9.52
N GLY A 140 5.04 -4.38 10.38
CA GLY A 140 4.78 -2.97 10.10
C GLY A 140 3.97 -2.31 11.20
N ASP A 141 3.83 -0.98 11.12
CA ASP A 141 3.07 -0.19 12.08
C ASP A 141 1.60 -0.11 11.70
N TYR A 142 1.30 0.01 10.41
CA TYR A 142 -0.05 0.18 9.89
C TYR A 142 -0.31 -0.76 8.71
N LEU A 143 -1.54 -1.26 8.63
CA LEU A 143 -2.10 -1.92 7.45
C LEU A 143 -3.41 -1.23 7.09
N ILE A 144 -3.52 -0.68 5.87
CA ILE A 144 -4.76 -0.12 5.32
C ILE A 144 -5.42 -1.20 4.49
N ASP A 145 -6.61 -1.67 4.91
CA ASP A 145 -7.32 -2.79 4.29
C ASP A 145 -8.84 -2.62 4.45
N ASP A 146 -9.62 -3.01 3.46
CA ASP A 146 -11.09 -2.93 3.51
C ASP A 146 -11.70 -4.07 4.33
N ARG A 147 -10.96 -5.16 4.55
CA ARG A 147 -11.42 -6.41 5.20
C ARG A 147 -10.44 -6.92 6.25
N THR A 148 -10.89 -7.94 6.99
CA THR A 148 -10.03 -8.73 7.89
C THR A 148 -9.52 -10.02 7.25
N ALA A 149 -10.00 -10.33 6.04
CA ALA A 149 -9.62 -11.53 5.29
C ALA A 149 -8.14 -11.56 4.90
N ASN A 150 -7.68 -12.70 4.40
CA ASN A 150 -6.30 -12.93 3.98
C ASN A 150 -5.27 -12.60 5.08
N GLY A 151 -5.64 -12.83 6.34
CA GLY A 151 -4.79 -12.57 7.50
C GLY A 151 -4.68 -11.11 7.92
N ALA A 152 -5.45 -10.19 7.32
CA ALA A 152 -5.39 -8.77 7.70
C ALA A 152 -5.85 -8.56 9.16
N GLY A 153 -6.82 -9.34 9.64
CA GLY A 153 -7.27 -9.31 11.03
C GLY A 153 -6.24 -9.79 12.04
N GLU A 154 -5.22 -10.54 11.62
CA GLU A 154 -4.12 -11.01 12.49
C GLU A 154 -2.87 -10.12 12.40
N PHE A 155 -2.92 -9.01 11.65
CA PHE A 155 -1.81 -8.07 11.57
C PHE A 155 -1.44 -7.53 12.95
N LYS A 156 -0.14 -7.47 13.27
CA LYS A 156 0.32 -7.12 14.64
C LYS A 156 0.44 -5.63 14.89
N GLY A 157 0.50 -4.81 13.83
CA GLY A 157 0.38 -3.35 13.93
C GLY A 157 -1.08 -2.92 13.99
N GLU A 158 -1.35 -1.66 13.70
CA GLU A 158 -2.71 -1.10 13.65
C GLU A 158 -3.34 -1.35 12.28
N LEU A 159 -4.48 -2.07 12.26
CA LEU A 159 -5.28 -2.25 11.05
C LEU A 159 -6.22 -1.04 10.89
N LEU A 160 -5.99 -0.24 9.85
CA LEU A 160 -6.86 0.87 9.47
C LEU A 160 -7.92 0.35 8.49
N ARG A 161 -9.14 0.09 9.01
CA ARG A 161 -10.25 -0.44 8.22
C ARG A 161 -10.80 0.65 7.30
N PHE A 162 -10.60 0.45 5.99
CA PHE A 162 -10.88 1.44 4.94
C PHE A 162 -12.19 1.17 4.20
N GLY A 163 -12.87 2.24 3.75
CA GLY A 163 -13.93 2.20 2.76
C GLY A 163 -15.21 1.52 3.22
N TRP A 164 -15.93 0.92 2.28
CA TRP A 164 -17.19 0.22 2.52
C TRP A 164 -16.97 -1.24 2.90
N SER A 165 -17.60 -1.67 4.00
CA SER A 165 -17.63 -3.07 4.41
C SER A 165 -18.86 -3.78 3.82
N TYR A 166 -18.63 -4.75 2.95
CA TYR A 166 -19.70 -5.62 2.44
C TYR A 166 -20.19 -6.66 3.45
N GLU A 167 -19.44 -6.86 4.53
CA GLU A 167 -19.82 -7.78 5.61
C GLU A 167 -20.88 -7.17 6.52
N THR A 168 -20.75 -5.87 6.82
CA THR A 168 -21.65 -5.13 7.74
C THR A 168 -22.60 -4.19 7.02
N GLU A 169 -22.44 -4.01 5.70
CA GLU A 169 -23.19 -3.06 4.89
C GLU A 169 -23.11 -1.61 5.43
N THR A 170 -21.94 -1.24 5.94
CA THR A 170 -21.65 0.09 6.50
C THR A 170 -20.25 0.55 6.08
N PHE A 171 -19.98 1.85 6.25
CA PHE A 171 -18.62 2.34 6.16
C PHE A 171 -17.78 1.85 7.35
N ASN A 172 -16.55 1.45 7.05
CA ASN A 172 -15.50 1.21 8.04
C ASN A 172 -15.08 2.51 8.74
N GLU A 173 -14.17 2.42 9.70
CA GLU A 173 -13.69 3.54 10.51
C GLU A 173 -13.08 4.67 9.66
N TYR A 174 -12.41 4.31 8.58
CA TYR A 174 -11.79 5.26 7.63
C TYR A 174 -12.50 5.20 6.28
N PRO A 175 -13.62 5.91 6.09
CA PRO A 175 -14.45 5.77 4.90
C PRO A 175 -13.81 6.28 3.61
N THR A 176 -12.82 7.18 3.71
CA THR A 176 -12.18 7.84 2.57
C THR A 176 -10.68 7.98 2.79
N TRP A 177 -9.94 8.27 1.72
CA TRP A 177 -8.51 8.57 1.81
C TRP A 177 -8.22 9.84 2.61
N ASP A 178 -9.13 10.80 2.65
CA ASP A 178 -8.97 11.98 3.52
C ASP A 178 -8.99 11.60 5.00
N SER A 179 -9.82 10.64 5.41
CA SER A 179 -9.80 10.15 6.80
C SER A 179 -8.51 9.40 7.15
N ILE A 180 -7.91 8.66 6.21
CA ILE A 180 -6.58 8.07 6.36
C ILE A 180 -5.50 9.16 6.51
N LEU A 181 -5.56 10.22 5.68
CA LEU A 181 -4.61 11.32 5.77
C LEU A 181 -4.72 12.06 7.10
N GLN A 182 -5.95 12.31 7.60
CA GLN A 182 -6.17 12.92 8.93
C GLN A 182 -5.59 12.08 10.06
N LYS A 183 -5.61 10.74 9.95
CA LYS A 183 -5.03 9.82 10.95
C LYS A 183 -3.51 9.85 10.92
N LEU A 184 -2.91 9.91 9.72
CA LEU A 184 -1.48 9.65 9.56
C LEU A 184 -0.63 10.93 9.42
N LEU A 185 -1.19 12.06 8.98
CA LEU A 185 -0.44 13.33 8.81
C LEU A 185 -0.71 14.35 9.89
#